data_231ba213b34ebd801ec11e28780a52fe
#
_entry.id   231ba213b34ebd801ec11e28780a52fe
#
_cell.length_a   1.000
_cell.length_b   1.000
_cell.length_c   1.000
_cell.angle_alpha   90.00
_cell.angle_beta   90.00
_cell.angle_gamma   90.00
#
_symmetry.space_group_name_H-M   'P 1'
#
loop_
_entity.id
_entity.type
_entity.pdbx_description
1 polymer ?
#
loop_
_entity_poly.entity_id
_entity_poly.type
_entity_poly.pdbx_seq_one_letter_code
_entity_poly.pdbx_strand_id
1 'polypeptide(L)'
;MPDIQSNPKSNITDTRHTPTNQNVVENNSALDKASIKIRYPAFFWNQTQELIKNIESKVNTKVLVYYMNPDSSIVNDDVEYFYSHIKDLSSDLPITLILVSNGGSGMAAWRIANLLKQFCNHLTVVVASRCASAATLLCLSADKILFGPSGYLTAIDTSLNHVLNPKSSKGDNANVSVDQINRIKTIINNDLKNHPSTKTASEILFEYIHPIVIGELERTSNLSKMIAKNLIELR
;
A
#
# COMPACT_ATOMS: atom_id res chain seq x y z
N MET A 1 71.68 -12.80 -5.68
CA MET A 1 72.09 -14.02 -6.47
C MET A 1 72.12 -15.22 -5.54
N PRO A 2 71.56 -16.39 -5.92
CA PRO A 2 70.82 -16.77 -7.13
C PRO A 2 69.43 -17.24 -6.77
N ASP A 3 68.52 -17.12 -7.69
CA ASP A 3 68.03 -17.99 -8.79
C ASP A 3 66.97 -19.02 -8.38
N ILE A 4 65.76 -18.78 -8.87
CA ILE A 4 65.01 -19.42 -9.95
C ILE A 4 64.67 -20.91 -9.73
N GLN A 5 63.39 -21.22 -9.73
CA GLN A 5 62.69 -22.17 -10.61
C GLN A 5 61.26 -22.41 -10.14
N SER A 6 60.30 -21.92 -10.88
CA SER A 6 59.45 -22.56 -11.91
C SER A 6 58.48 -23.63 -11.38
N ASN A 7 57.25 -23.26 -11.52
CA ASN A 7 55.95 -23.90 -11.73
C ASN A 7 55.93 -25.42 -12.06
N PRO A 8 54.92 -26.16 -11.67
CA PRO A 8 53.85 -26.32 -12.64
C PRO A 8 52.41 -26.37 -12.10
N LYS A 9 51.54 -26.01 -13.03
CA LYS A 9 50.12 -26.05 -13.03
C LYS A 9 49.50 -27.36 -12.52
N SER A 10 48.50 -27.28 -11.64
CA SER A 10 47.49 -28.34 -11.54
C SER A 10 46.13 -27.72 -11.75
N ASN A 11 45.51 -28.09 -12.85
CA ASN A 11 44.11 -27.82 -13.21
C ASN A 11 43.21 -28.50 -12.18
N ILE A 12 42.41 -27.69 -11.49
CA ILE A 12 41.20 -28.16 -10.80
C ILE A 12 40.03 -27.51 -11.51
N THR A 13 39.36 -28.31 -12.34
CA THR A 13 38.07 -28.01 -12.96
C THR A 13 37.02 -28.02 -11.86
N ASP A 14 36.59 -26.85 -11.40
CA ASP A 14 35.43 -26.69 -10.53
C ASP A 14 34.17 -26.60 -11.40
N THR A 15 33.52 -27.74 -11.60
CA THR A 15 32.21 -27.84 -12.26
C THR A 15 31.13 -27.54 -11.25
N ARG A 16 30.84 -26.25 -11.01
CA ARG A 16 29.58 -25.86 -10.37
C ARG A 16 28.47 -25.79 -11.43
N HIS A 17 27.61 -26.80 -11.42
CA HIS A 17 26.33 -26.77 -12.11
C HIS A 17 25.48 -25.65 -11.55
N THR A 18 25.34 -24.57 -12.29
CA THR A 18 24.23 -23.63 -12.18
C THR A 18 23.02 -24.25 -12.88
N PRO A 19 21.86 -24.41 -12.25
CA PRO A 19 20.67 -24.80 -12.98
C PRO A 19 20.18 -23.60 -13.80
N THR A 20 20.41 -23.65 -15.09
CA THR A 20 19.77 -22.79 -16.10
C THR A 20 18.29 -23.14 -16.17
N ASN A 21 17.45 -22.38 -15.49
CA ASN A 21 16.00 -22.43 -15.71
C ASN A 21 15.68 -21.64 -16.97
N GLN A 22 15.81 -22.29 -18.13
CA GLN A 22 15.23 -21.84 -19.40
C GLN A 22 13.89 -22.53 -19.58
N ASN A 23 12.81 -21.85 -19.25
CA ASN A 23 11.49 -22.07 -19.83
C ASN A 23 10.76 -20.73 -19.82
N VAL A 24 11.18 -19.82 -20.68
CA VAL A 24 10.39 -18.66 -21.09
C VAL A 24 9.63 -19.13 -22.35
N VAL A 25 8.36 -19.44 -22.19
CA VAL A 25 7.45 -19.59 -23.33
C VAL A 25 7.09 -18.18 -23.79
N GLU A 26 7.76 -17.69 -24.83
CA GLU A 26 7.37 -16.49 -25.55
C GLU A 26 6.11 -16.78 -26.38
N ASN A 27 4.95 -16.32 -25.91
CA ASN A 27 3.77 -16.20 -26.74
C ASN A 27 3.75 -14.81 -27.36
N ASN A 28 4.13 -14.73 -28.63
CA ASN A 28 4.09 -13.54 -29.45
C ASN A 28 2.68 -13.25 -29.96
N SER A 29 1.92 -12.36 -29.31
CA SER A 29 0.87 -11.59 -29.96
C SER A 29 1.03 -10.11 -29.60
N ALA A 30 0.77 -9.22 -30.55
CA ALA A 30 1.05 -7.78 -30.43
C ALA A 30 0.20 -7.04 -29.38
N LEU A 31 -0.71 -7.73 -28.70
CA LEU A 31 -1.52 -7.24 -27.58
C LEU A 31 -0.91 -7.55 -26.21
N ASP A 32 0.13 -8.37 -26.15
CA ASP A 32 0.74 -8.84 -24.89
C ASP A 32 1.85 -7.92 -24.34
N LYS A 33 2.06 -6.75 -24.90
CA LYS A 33 3.14 -5.84 -24.44
C LYS A 33 2.79 -5.02 -23.19
N ALA A 34 1.58 -5.10 -22.71
CA ALA A 34 1.25 -4.79 -21.33
C ALA A 34 1.21 -6.09 -20.54
N SER A 35 2.25 -6.89 -20.61
CA SER A 35 2.34 -8.09 -19.80
C SER A 35 2.35 -7.65 -18.33
N ILE A 36 1.16 -7.69 -17.72
CA ILE A 36 1.03 -7.84 -16.30
C ILE A 36 2.03 -8.94 -15.97
N LYS A 37 3.13 -8.60 -15.29
CA LYS A 37 4.05 -9.58 -14.76
C LYS A 37 3.25 -10.34 -13.70
N ILE A 38 2.46 -11.31 -14.10
CA ILE A 38 1.88 -12.30 -13.20
C ILE A 38 3.11 -12.94 -12.58
N ARG A 39 3.47 -12.46 -11.39
CA ARG A 39 4.40 -13.21 -10.54
C ARG A 39 3.76 -14.56 -10.39
N TYR A 40 4.49 -15.60 -10.75
CA TYR A 40 4.04 -16.99 -10.66
C TYR A 40 3.14 -17.20 -9.45
N PRO A 41 2.02 -17.92 -9.60
CA PRO A 41 1.11 -18.14 -8.51
C PRO A 41 1.89 -18.65 -7.31
N ALA A 42 1.60 -18.11 -6.14
CA ALA A 42 2.19 -18.57 -4.90
C ALA A 42 2.10 -20.11 -4.83
N PHE A 43 3.05 -20.74 -4.15
CA PHE A 43 3.16 -22.20 -4.05
C PHE A 43 1.83 -22.93 -3.77
N PHE A 44 0.89 -22.25 -3.09
CA PHE A 44 -0.46 -22.74 -2.75
C PHE A 44 -1.58 -22.14 -3.61
N TRP A 45 -1.32 -21.72 -4.84
CA TRP A 45 -2.31 -21.04 -5.69
C TRP A 45 -3.60 -21.84 -5.84
N ASN A 46 -3.50 -23.12 -6.21
CA ASN A 46 -4.67 -23.95 -6.44
C ASN A 46 -5.51 -24.12 -5.17
N GLN A 47 -4.87 -24.39 -4.02
CA GLN A 47 -5.57 -24.51 -2.75
C GLN A 47 -6.23 -23.17 -2.35
N THR A 48 -5.57 -22.04 -2.60
CA THR A 48 -6.14 -20.71 -2.36
C THR A 48 -7.37 -20.48 -3.23
N GLN A 49 -7.33 -20.85 -4.52
CA GLN A 49 -8.48 -20.72 -5.42
C GLN A 49 -9.65 -21.63 -5.01
N GLU A 50 -9.38 -22.83 -4.54
CA GLU A 50 -10.41 -23.73 -4.00
C GLU A 50 -11.07 -23.15 -2.75
N LEU A 51 -10.27 -22.59 -1.82
CA LEU A 51 -10.80 -21.92 -0.64
C LEU A 51 -11.67 -20.72 -1.00
N ILE A 52 -11.25 -19.90 -1.96
CA ILE A 52 -12.03 -18.76 -2.45
C ILE A 52 -13.37 -19.24 -3.03
N LYS A 53 -13.37 -20.27 -3.89
CA LYS A 53 -14.61 -20.85 -4.44
C LYS A 53 -15.52 -21.40 -3.34
N ASN A 54 -14.96 -22.03 -2.32
CA ASN A 54 -15.73 -22.53 -1.18
C ASN A 54 -16.37 -21.39 -0.36
N ILE A 55 -15.69 -20.24 -0.25
CA ILE A 55 -16.26 -19.04 0.38
C ILE A 55 -17.36 -18.47 -0.53
N GLU A 56 -17.10 -18.30 -1.83
CA GLU A 56 -18.09 -17.81 -2.80
C GLU A 56 -19.41 -18.59 -2.72
N SER A 57 -19.32 -19.92 -2.69
CA SER A 57 -20.52 -20.80 -2.60
C SER A 57 -21.31 -20.61 -1.31
N LYS A 58 -20.65 -20.23 -0.20
CA LYS A 58 -21.30 -20.02 1.10
C LYS A 58 -21.91 -18.65 1.24
N VAL A 59 -21.25 -17.60 0.69
CA VAL A 59 -21.69 -16.22 0.84
C VAL A 59 -22.53 -15.74 -0.36
N ASN A 60 -22.59 -16.52 -1.43
CA ASN A 60 -23.29 -16.22 -2.69
C ASN A 60 -22.89 -14.84 -3.28
N THR A 61 -21.61 -14.53 -3.23
CA THR A 61 -21.00 -13.31 -3.78
C THR A 61 -19.73 -13.64 -4.52
N LYS A 62 -19.28 -12.80 -5.45
CA LYS A 62 -17.93 -12.90 -5.99
C LYS A 62 -16.92 -12.49 -4.93
N VAL A 63 -15.90 -13.32 -4.70
CA VAL A 63 -14.89 -13.06 -3.67
C VAL A 63 -13.58 -12.61 -4.31
N LEU A 64 -13.12 -11.44 -3.89
CA LEU A 64 -11.79 -10.90 -4.20
C LEU A 64 -10.94 -10.92 -2.93
N VAL A 65 -9.68 -11.26 -3.07
CA VAL A 65 -8.72 -11.24 -1.94
C VAL A 65 -7.62 -10.23 -2.26
N TYR A 66 -7.53 -9.19 -1.45
CA TYR A 66 -6.47 -8.19 -1.52
C TYR A 66 -5.63 -8.27 -0.25
N TYR A 67 -4.61 -9.09 -0.32
CA TYR A 67 -3.68 -9.33 0.78
C TYR A 67 -2.31 -8.76 0.45
N MET A 68 -1.82 -7.92 1.33
CA MET A 68 -0.51 -7.29 1.21
C MET A 68 0.44 -7.72 2.33
N ASN A 69 1.69 -7.96 1.98
CA ASN A 69 2.75 -8.11 2.98
C ASN A 69 2.92 -6.82 3.79
N PRO A 70 3.46 -6.89 5.02
CA PRO A 70 3.66 -5.71 5.87
C PRO A 70 4.48 -4.58 5.20
N ASP A 71 5.44 -4.94 4.35
CA ASP A 71 6.33 -3.99 3.67
C ASP A 71 5.79 -3.51 2.31
N SER A 72 4.61 -3.98 1.91
CA SER A 72 3.96 -3.57 0.66
C SER A 72 2.96 -2.44 0.91
N SER A 73 2.73 -1.62 -0.12
CA SER A 73 1.81 -0.49 -0.07
C SER A 73 0.83 -0.53 -1.24
N ILE A 74 -0.38 -0.02 -1.04
CA ILE A 74 -1.36 0.23 -2.10
C ILE A 74 -0.77 1.24 -3.08
N VAL A 75 -0.69 0.88 -4.36
CA VAL A 75 -0.13 1.70 -5.44
C VAL A 75 -1.09 1.80 -6.63
N ASN A 76 -0.82 2.74 -7.55
CA ASN A 76 -1.70 2.94 -8.72
C ASN A 76 -1.80 1.71 -9.63
N ASP A 77 -0.75 0.91 -9.71
CA ASP A 77 -0.74 -0.30 -10.54
C ASP A 77 -1.77 -1.34 -10.04
N ASP A 78 -2.12 -1.31 -8.75
CA ASP A 78 -3.14 -2.20 -8.20
C ASP A 78 -4.52 -1.96 -8.82
N VAL A 79 -4.81 -0.74 -9.29
CA VAL A 79 -6.07 -0.40 -9.97
C VAL A 79 -6.26 -1.25 -11.23
N GLU A 80 -5.19 -1.41 -12.01
CA GLU A 80 -5.21 -2.23 -13.23
C GLU A 80 -5.39 -3.72 -12.92
N TYR A 81 -4.79 -4.19 -11.81
CA TYR A 81 -5.02 -5.56 -11.34
C TYR A 81 -6.48 -5.78 -10.96
N PHE A 82 -7.09 -4.88 -10.20
CA PHE A 82 -8.52 -4.95 -9.89
C PHE A 82 -9.36 -4.95 -11.15
N TYR A 83 -9.12 -4.00 -12.07
CA TYR A 83 -9.85 -3.92 -13.33
C TYR A 83 -9.77 -5.23 -14.13
N SER A 84 -8.57 -5.81 -14.25
CA SER A 84 -8.39 -7.07 -14.99
C SER A 84 -9.19 -8.25 -14.44
N HIS A 85 -9.50 -8.24 -13.14
CA HIS A 85 -10.25 -9.30 -12.46
C HIS A 85 -11.77 -9.09 -12.46
N ILE A 86 -12.23 -7.85 -12.63
CA ILE A 86 -13.66 -7.52 -12.51
C ILE A 86 -14.31 -7.07 -13.82
N LYS A 87 -13.53 -6.68 -14.83
CA LYS A 87 -14.05 -6.15 -16.12
C LYS A 87 -15.04 -7.06 -16.83
N ASP A 88 -14.90 -8.38 -16.65
CA ASP A 88 -15.74 -9.39 -17.29
C ASP A 88 -16.87 -9.89 -16.35
N LEU A 89 -16.99 -9.31 -15.15
CA LEU A 89 -18.09 -9.61 -14.23
C LEU A 89 -19.35 -8.84 -14.64
N SER A 90 -20.50 -9.44 -14.39
CA SER A 90 -21.77 -8.71 -14.47
C SER A 90 -21.82 -7.64 -13.37
N SER A 91 -22.21 -6.42 -13.71
CA SER A 91 -22.33 -5.30 -12.77
C SER A 91 -23.37 -5.51 -11.66
N ASP A 92 -24.24 -6.50 -11.81
CA ASP A 92 -25.30 -6.81 -10.85
C ASP A 92 -24.89 -7.82 -9.78
N LEU A 93 -23.65 -8.30 -9.83
CA LEU A 93 -23.15 -9.27 -8.85
C LEU A 93 -22.68 -8.56 -7.57
N PRO A 94 -23.03 -9.08 -6.39
CA PRO A 94 -22.43 -8.62 -5.15
C PRO A 94 -20.96 -9.07 -5.07
N ILE A 95 -20.10 -8.20 -4.56
CA ILE A 95 -18.67 -8.49 -4.35
C ILE A 95 -18.36 -8.51 -2.84
N THR A 96 -17.61 -9.51 -2.43
CA THR A 96 -16.97 -9.57 -1.10
C THR A 96 -15.47 -9.40 -1.28
N LEU A 97 -14.93 -8.31 -0.76
CA LEU A 97 -13.50 -8.03 -0.75
C LEU A 97 -12.90 -8.44 0.61
N ILE A 98 -12.05 -9.45 0.64
CA ILE A 98 -11.25 -9.78 1.82
C ILE A 98 -9.99 -8.93 1.77
N LEU A 99 -9.82 -8.05 2.77
CA LEU A 99 -8.80 -7.00 2.76
C LEU A 99 -7.83 -7.16 3.93
N VAL A 100 -6.53 -7.14 3.61
CA VAL A 100 -5.43 -7.04 4.58
C VAL A 100 -4.34 -6.13 3.99
N SER A 101 -4.15 -4.94 4.57
CA SER A 101 -3.15 -3.97 4.08
C SER A 101 -2.77 -2.96 5.16
N ASN A 102 -1.51 -2.51 5.13
CA ASN A 102 -1.04 -1.37 5.92
C ASN A 102 -1.37 -0.01 5.28
N GLY A 103 -2.04 0.01 4.12
CA GLY A 103 -2.37 1.23 3.40
C GLY A 103 -1.38 1.56 2.29
N GLY A 104 -1.24 2.82 1.97
CA GLY A 104 -0.42 3.33 0.88
C GLY A 104 -1.05 4.55 0.22
N SER A 105 -1.15 4.59 -1.11
CA SER A 105 -1.73 5.70 -1.85
C SER A 105 -3.25 5.82 -1.63
N GLY A 106 -3.69 6.92 -1.02
CA GLY A 106 -5.11 7.24 -0.86
C GLY A 106 -5.83 7.42 -2.20
N MET A 107 -5.14 7.95 -3.22
CA MET A 107 -5.68 8.08 -4.58
C MET A 107 -5.89 6.71 -5.24
N ALA A 108 -4.96 5.78 -5.08
CA ALA A 108 -5.13 4.42 -5.58
C ALA A 108 -6.30 3.71 -4.88
N ALA A 109 -6.40 3.83 -3.56
CA ALA A 109 -7.54 3.30 -2.80
C ALA A 109 -8.88 3.88 -3.28
N TRP A 110 -8.94 5.19 -3.53
CA TRP A 110 -10.12 5.85 -4.06
C TRP A 110 -10.49 5.33 -5.46
N ARG A 111 -9.51 5.19 -6.35
CA ARG A 111 -9.73 4.64 -7.70
C ARG A 111 -10.23 3.19 -7.65
N ILE A 112 -9.63 2.34 -6.80
CA ILE A 112 -10.08 0.95 -6.60
C ILE A 112 -11.50 0.92 -6.06
N ALA A 113 -11.83 1.75 -5.07
CA ALA A 113 -13.18 1.83 -4.51
C ALA A 113 -14.23 2.21 -5.56
N ASN A 114 -13.97 3.27 -6.34
CA ASN A 114 -14.86 3.68 -7.42
C ASN A 114 -15.02 2.58 -8.48
N LEU A 115 -13.92 1.92 -8.83
CA LEU A 115 -13.92 0.81 -9.77
C LEU A 115 -14.82 -0.33 -9.27
N LEU A 116 -14.63 -0.77 -8.02
CA LEU A 116 -15.47 -1.82 -7.42
C LEU A 116 -16.95 -1.44 -7.43
N LYS A 117 -17.29 -0.21 -7.06
CA LYS A 117 -18.69 0.28 -7.05
C LYS A 117 -19.31 0.38 -8.44
N GLN A 118 -18.53 0.51 -9.52
CA GLN A 118 -19.01 0.46 -10.90
C GLN A 118 -19.35 -0.98 -11.35
N PHE A 119 -18.70 -1.98 -10.77
CA PHE A 119 -18.82 -3.39 -11.17
C PHE A 119 -19.56 -4.26 -10.15
N CYS A 120 -20.18 -3.67 -9.13
CA CYS A 120 -21.00 -4.44 -8.19
C CYS A 120 -22.21 -3.62 -7.69
N ASN A 121 -23.30 -4.32 -7.44
CA ASN A 121 -24.51 -3.72 -6.82
C ASN A 121 -24.40 -3.64 -5.29
N HIS A 122 -23.54 -4.45 -4.67
CA HIS A 122 -23.33 -4.47 -3.23
C HIS A 122 -21.91 -4.89 -2.91
N LEU A 123 -21.19 -4.05 -2.19
CA LEU A 123 -19.80 -4.28 -1.76
C LEU A 123 -19.76 -4.63 -0.27
N THR A 124 -19.34 -5.84 0.06
CA THR A 124 -18.96 -6.21 1.42
C THR A 124 -17.45 -6.23 1.55
N VAL A 125 -16.89 -5.54 2.54
CA VAL A 125 -15.47 -5.63 2.87
C VAL A 125 -15.30 -6.44 4.14
N VAL A 126 -14.46 -7.48 4.08
CA VAL A 126 -14.06 -8.30 5.23
C VAL A 126 -12.68 -7.85 5.68
N VAL A 127 -12.62 -7.20 6.82
CA VAL A 127 -11.37 -6.81 7.50
C VAL A 127 -10.85 -8.05 8.24
N ALA A 128 -10.06 -8.87 7.53
CA ALA A 128 -9.60 -10.15 8.07
C ALA A 128 -8.51 -9.98 9.15
N SER A 129 -7.70 -8.94 9.03
CA SER A 129 -6.66 -8.58 9.99
C SER A 129 -6.47 -7.05 9.95
N ARG A 130 -5.25 -6.56 9.68
CA ARG A 130 -4.95 -5.13 9.60
C ARG A 130 -5.53 -4.48 8.35
N CYS A 131 -6.23 -3.36 8.50
CA CYS A 131 -6.59 -2.44 7.43
C CYS A 131 -6.30 -1.02 7.92
N ALA A 132 -5.16 -0.48 7.49
CA ALA A 132 -4.65 0.79 8.01
C ALA A 132 -4.62 1.88 6.94
N SER A 133 -4.77 3.15 7.35
CA SER A 133 -4.60 4.32 6.49
C SER A 133 -5.44 4.23 5.19
N ALA A 134 -4.81 4.17 4.00
CA ALA A 134 -5.51 4.05 2.71
C ALA A 134 -6.39 2.79 2.59
N ALA A 135 -6.08 1.70 3.30
CA ALA A 135 -6.96 0.54 3.37
C ALA A 135 -8.24 0.84 4.17
N THR A 136 -8.17 1.70 5.19
CA THR A 136 -9.37 2.23 5.87
C THR A 136 -10.24 3.05 4.90
N LEU A 137 -9.62 3.88 4.03
CA LEU A 137 -10.36 4.61 2.98
C LEU A 137 -11.13 3.63 2.10
N LEU A 138 -10.49 2.55 1.64
CA LEU A 138 -11.15 1.55 0.81
C LEU A 138 -12.36 0.90 1.53
N CYS A 139 -12.23 0.64 2.84
CA CYS A 139 -13.34 0.12 3.65
C CYS A 139 -14.54 1.09 3.70
N LEU A 140 -14.32 2.41 3.63
CA LEU A 140 -15.40 3.40 3.70
C LEU A 140 -16.36 3.34 2.52
N SER A 141 -15.97 2.78 1.38
CA SER A 141 -16.85 2.60 0.21
C SER A 141 -17.79 1.41 0.33
N ALA A 142 -17.59 0.53 1.31
CA ALA A 142 -18.34 -0.71 1.45
C ALA A 142 -19.75 -0.44 1.98
N ASP A 143 -20.75 -1.13 1.43
CA ASP A 143 -22.11 -1.14 1.95
C ASP A 143 -22.16 -1.90 3.30
N LYS A 144 -21.28 -2.88 3.46
CA LYS A 144 -21.14 -3.67 4.69
C LYS A 144 -19.68 -3.93 5.01
N ILE A 145 -19.30 -3.73 6.29
CA ILE A 145 -17.96 -4.06 6.79
C ILE A 145 -18.10 -5.17 7.82
N LEU A 146 -17.37 -6.25 7.63
CA LEU A 146 -17.27 -7.37 8.56
C LEU A 146 -15.86 -7.43 9.14
N PHE A 147 -15.76 -7.70 10.43
CA PHE A 147 -14.47 -7.86 11.08
C PHE A 147 -14.20 -9.32 11.42
N GLY A 148 -13.03 -9.81 11.03
CA GLY A 148 -12.48 -11.04 11.59
C GLY A 148 -12.08 -10.86 13.05
N PRO A 149 -11.79 -11.94 13.78
CA PRO A 149 -11.43 -11.87 15.22
C PRO A 149 -10.22 -10.97 15.51
N SER A 150 -9.29 -10.85 14.56
CA SER A 150 -8.11 -9.97 14.65
C SER A 150 -8.22 -8.72 13.76
N GLY A 151 -9.42 -8.46 13.21
CA GLY A 151 -9.65 -7.36 12.29
C GLY A 151 -9.64 -6.01 13.01
N TYR A 152 -8.93 -5.04 12.44
CA TYR A 152 -8.95 -3.66 12.94
C TYR A 152 -8.75 -2.65 11.81
N LEU A 153 -9.25 -1.45 12.04
CA LEU A 153 -9.00 -0.27 11.21
C LEU A 153 -8.13 0.72 12.00
N THR A 154 -7.31 1.50 11.30
CA THR A 154 -6.65 2.65 11.91
C THR A 154 -7.24 3.95 11.41
N ALA A 155 -6.94 5.03 12.12
CA ALA A 155 -7.15 6.37 11.61
C ALA A 155 -6.41 6.57 10.28
N ILE A 156 -6.95 7.46 9.44
CA ILE A 156 -6.32 7.87 8.19
C ILE A 156 -5.39 9.03 8.52
N ASP A 157 -4.18 8.70 8.99
CA ASP A 157 -3.15 9.71 9.25
C ASP A 157 -2.33 9.95 7.99
N THR A 158 -2.32 11.20 7.55
CA THR A 158 -1.55 11.61 6.39
C THR A 158 -0.11 11.88 6.80
N SER A 159 0.80 11.09 6.28
CA SER A 159 2.24 11.27 6.48
C SER A 159 2.95 11.51 5.15
N LEU A 160 4.05 12.24 5.19
CA LEU A 160 4.83 12.62 4.02
C LEU A 160 6.31 12.32 4.27
N ASN A 161 6.92 11.61 3.32
CA ASN A 161 8.37 11.53 3.20
C ASN A 161 8.81 12.52 2.13
N HIS A 162 9.44 13.62 2.54
CA HIS A 162 9.84 14.69 1.65
C HIS A 162 11.35 15.00 1.81
N VAL A 163 12.00 15.41 0.74
CA VAL A 163 13.46 15.72 0.75
C VAL A 163 13.85 16.80 1.75
N LEU A 164 12.91 17.69 2.10
CA LEU A 164 13.08 18.75 3.10
C LEU A 164 12.67 18.32 4.52
N ASN A 165 12.32 17.07 4.74
CA ASN A 165 12.06 16.55 6.08
C ASN A 165 13.36 16.45 6.90
N PRO A 166 13.29 16.53 8.22
CA PRO A 166 14.44 16.26 9.08
C PRO A 166 15.08 14.92 8.75
N LYS A 167 16.39 14.84 8.87
CA LYS A 167 17.14 13.60 8.66
C LYS A 167 17.12 12.73 9.92
N SER A 168 16.94 11.43 9.75
CA SER A 168 17.15 10.45 10.80
C SER A 168 18.65 10.29 11.11
N SER A 169 18.98 9.63 12.21
CA SER A 169 20.37 9.30 12.55
C SER A 169 21.06 8.42 11.50
N LYS A 170 20.27 7.75 10.62
CA LYS A 170 20.79 6.93 9.51
C LYS A 170 20.90 7.72 8.20
N GLY A 171 20.58 9.01 8.20
CA GLY A 171 20.62 9.88 7.02
C GLY A 171 19.37 9.86 6.14
N ASP A 172 18.40 8.98 6.40
CA ASP A 172 17.12 8.93 5.69
C ASP A 172 16.22 10.10 6.09
N ASN A 173 15.33 10.52 5.19
CA ASN A 173 14.33 11.52 5.55
C ASN A 173 13.33 10.94 6.55
N ALA A 174 13.08 11.66 7.63
CA ALA A 174 12.03 11.28 8.59
C ALA A 174 10.66 11.37 7.92
N ASN A 175 9.78 10.42 8.25
CA ASN A 175 8.39 10.53 7.87
C ASN A 175 7.68 11.46 8.86
N VAL A 176 7.01 12.50 8.36
CA VAL A 176 6.31 13.49 9.19
C VAL A 176 4.82 13.41 8.92
N SER A 177 4.00 13.35 9.98
CA SER A 177 2.55 13.30 9.85
C SER A 177 1.87 14.60 10.32
N VAL A 178 0.64 14.81 9.84
CA VAL A 178 -0.20 15.95 10.25
C VAL A 178 -0.51 15.87 11.75
N ASP A 179 -0.76 14.67 12.28
CA ASP A 179 -1.03 14.47 13.70
C ASP A 179 0.19 14.87 14.56
N GLN A 180 1.41 14.46 14.16
CA GLN A 180 2.63 14.87 14.84
C GLN A 180 2.80 16.38 14.88
N ILE A 181 2.59 17.07 13.75
CA ILE A 181 2.68 18.54 13.69
C ILE A 181 1.66 19.20 14.61
N ASN A 182 0.42 18.73 14.62
CA ASN A 182 -0.63 19.29 15.47
C ASN A 182 -0.34 19.08 16.97
N ARG A 183 0.20 17.92 17.34
CA ARG A 183 0.64 17.63 18.72
C ARG A 183 1.78 18.53 19.13
N ILE A 184 2.79 18.70 18.28
CA ILE A 184 3.92 19.60 18.55
C ILE A 184 3.44 21.04 18.71
N LYS A 185 2.59 21.54 17.79
CA LYS A 185 1.97 22.89 17.93
C LYS A 185 1.23 23.06 19.28
N THR A 186 0.49 22.02 19.68
CA THR A 186 -0.24 22.06 20.97
C THR A 186 0.72 22.14 22.15
N ILE A 187 1.81 21.37 22.13
CA ILE A 187 2.84 21.38 23.18
C ILE A 187 3.48 22.76 23.27
N ILE A 188 3.95 23.30 22.13
CA ILE A 188 4.60 24.61 22.07
C ILE A 188 3.63 25.70 22.57
N ASN A 189 2.37 25.70 22.13
CA ASN A 189 1.39 26.68 22.55
C ASN A 189 1.10 26.62 24.07
N ASN A 190 1.11 25.44 24.65
CA ASN A 190 0.94 25.27 26.10
C ASN A 190 2.18 25.75 26.87
N ASP A 191 3.36 25.50 26.35
CA ASP A 191 4.61 25.99 26.94
C ASP A 191 4.69 27.51 26.87
N LEU A 192 4.34 28.13 25.73
CA LEU A 192 4.30 29.59 25.56
C LEU A 192 3.29 30.29 26.50
N LYS A 193 2.22 29.63 26.94
CA LYS A 193 1.31 30.18 27.95
C LYS A 193 2.00 30.33 29.30
N ASN A 194 2.87 29.39 29.66
CA ASN A 194 3.58 29.37 30.93
C ASN A 194 4.90 30.15 30.87
N HIS A 195 5.54 30.19 29.69
CA HIS A 195 6.81 30.83 29.41
C HIS A 195 6.69 31.73 28.17
N PRO A 196 6.18 32.96 28.32
CA PRO A 196 5.98 33.86 27.19
C PRO A 196 7.25 34.09 26.37
N SER A 197 7.13 33.95 25.05
CA SER A 197 8.19 34.18 24.09
C SER A 197 7.73 35.22 23.06
N THR A 198 8.68 35.92 22.42
CA THR A 198 8.40 36.80 21.29
C THR A 198 8.10 36.00 20.01
N LYS A 199 8.48 34.73 19.94
CA LYS A 199 8.21 33.83 18.81
C LYS A 199 6.87 33.15 18.93
N THR A 200 6.16 33.01 17.83
CA THR A 200 4.95 32.22 17.71
C THR A 200 5.29 30.73 17.64
N ALA A 201 4.32 29.87 17.92
CA ALA A 201 4.48 28.42 17.77
C ALA A 201 4.85 28.00 16.35
N SER A 202 4.37 28.73 15.35
CA SER A 202 4.71 28.48 13.94
C SER A 202 6.16 28.82 13.63
N GLU A 203 6.66 29.95 14.13
CA GLU A 203 8.07 30.34 13.94
C GLU A 203 9.02 29.34 14.59
N ILE A 204 8.71 28.86 15.80
CA ILE A 204 9.49 27.82 16.45
C ILE A 204 9.47 26.53 15.63
N LEU A 205 8.29 26.10 15.12
CA LEU A 205 8.16 24.89 14.32
C LEU A 205 8.96 24.96 13.01
N PHE A 206 9.00 26.14 12.37
CA PHE A 206 9.71 26.35 11.09
C PHE A 206 11.22 26.25 11.22
N GLU A 207 11.79 26.33 12.43
CA GLU A 207 13.22 26.07 12.65
C GLU A 207 13.56 24.57 12.46
N TYR A 208 12.58 23.67 12.59
CA TYR A 208 12.78 22.22 12.53
C TYR A 208 12.16 21.56 11.31
N ILE A 209 11.05 22.12 10.79
CA ILE A 209 10.32 21.57 9.66
C ILE A 209 10.09 22.68 8.63
N HIS A 210 10.51 22.41 7.40
CA HIS A 210 10.39 23.39 6.34
C HIS A 210 8.91 23.73 6.05
N PRO A 211 8.51 25.00 5.92
CA PRO A 211 7.11 25.41 5.71
C PRO A 211 6.43 24.76 4.50
N ILE A 212 7.17 24.48 3.43
CA ILE A 212 6.66 23.79 2.24
C ILE A 212 6.14 22.37 2.60
N VAL A 213 6.86 21.64 3.47
CA VAL A 213 6.44 20.33 3.94
C VAL A 213 5.12 20.40 4.69
N ILE A 214 4.97 21.41 5.54
CA ILE A 214 3.73 21.63 6.31
C ILE A 214 2.57 21.94 5.37
N GLY A 215 2.78 22.79 4.36
CA GLY A 215 1.76 23.09 3.35
C GLY A 215 1.36 21.87 2.52
N GLU A 216 2.31 21.03 2.16
CA GLU A 216 2.03 19.83 1.40
C GLU A 216 1.30 18.75 2.24
N LEU A 217 1.66 18.62 3.52
CA LEU A 217 0.93 17.77 4.47
C LEU A 217 -0.52 18.22 4.64
N GLU A 218 -0.76 19.52 4.78
CA GLU A 218 -2.11 20.10 4.89
C GLU A 218 -2.93 19.80 3.63
N ARG A 219 -2.36 20.04 2.45
CA ARG A 219 -3.00 19.72 1.16
C ARG A 219 -3.37 18.24 1.07
N THR A 220 -2.45 17.34 1.42
CA THR A 220 -2.66 15.89 1.34
C THR A 220 -3.69 15.42 2.38
N SER A 221 -3.69 16.02 3.57
CA SER A 221 -4.70 15.77 4.59
C SER A 221 -6.11 16.16 4.13
N ASN A 222 -6.25 17.35 3.52
CA ASN A 222 -7.52 17.81 2.99
C ASN A 222 -8.01 16.92 1.84
N LEU A 223 -7.12 16.46 0.97
CA LEU A 223 -7.43 15.49 -0.07
C LEU A 223 -7.93 14.17 0.54
N SER A 224 -7.26 13.64 1.56
CA SER A 224 -7.69 12.40 2.25
C SER A 224 -9.08 12.54 2.89
N LYS A 225 -9.39 13.69 3.50
CA LYS A 225 -10.71 13.99 4.05
C LYS A 225 -11.78 14.07 2.96
N MET A 226 -11.48 14.71 1.84
CA MET A 226 -12.37 14.79 0.68
C MET A 226 -12.65 13.39 0.11
N ILE A 227 -11.62 12.57 -0.08
CA ILE A 227 -11.76 11.18 -0.54
C ILE A 227 -12.64 10.40 0.42
N ALA A 228 -12.37 10.46 1.73
CA ALA A 228 -13.16 9.75 2.73
C ALA A 228 -14.66 10.13 2.67
N LYS A 229 -14.96 11.44 2.53
CA LYS A 229 -16.32 11.92 2.38
C LYS A 229 -16.99 11.36 1.12
N ASN A 230 -16.32 11.46 -0.03
CA ASN A 230 -16.84 10.95 -1.29
C ASN A 230 -17.09 9.44 -1.25
N LEU A 231 -16.21 8.68 -0.58
CA LEU A 231 -16.37 7.22 -0.45
C LEU A 231 -17.56 6.83 0.42
N ILE A 232 -17.86 7.61 1.45
CA ILE A 232 -19.06 7.39 2.28
C ILE A 232 -20.34 7.71 1.47
N GLU A 233 -20.30 8.67 0.58
CA GLU A 233 -21.41 9.06 -0.28
C GLU A 233 -21.68 8.04 -1.41
N LEU A 234 -20.77 7.12 -1.69
CA LEU A 234 -20.95 6.03 -2.67
C LEU A 234 -21.77 4.82 -2.16
N ARG A 235 -22.13 4.81 -0.89
CA ARG A 235 -22.89 3.70 -0.25
C ARG A 235 -24.32 3.58 -0.71
#